data_b12f2e750b72f33d12e50ea8d3b26bf6
#
_entry.id   b12f2e750b72f33d12e50ea8d3b26bf6
#
_cell.length_a   1.000
_cell.length_b   1.000
_cell.length_c   1.000
_cell.angle_alpha   90.00
_cell.angle_beta   90.00
_cell.angle_gamma   90.00
#
_symmetry.space_group_name_H-M   'P 1'
#
loop_
_entity.id
_entity.type
_entity.pdbx_description
1 polymer ?
#
loop_
_entity_poly.entity_id
_entity_poly.type
_entity_poly.pdbx_seq_one_letter_code
_entity_poly.pdbx_strand_id
1 'polypeptide(L)'
;MNPAIEFKNVTKAFVKKDGDVQTILDNVSFSIPAGKTTVIAGGSGQGKSVTLKLILGLMRVDSGRIMVQGNDVTGVRGKGLESLRTQFGVLFQGSALFDSLTVFENVALPLRERTKKNEAEIRAQVLSSLSQFELDGHEEKYPAQLSGGMQKRVGLARAMQLKPAIMLFDEPTTGLDPVMSLEIYHLFARTQAEFGFTSVIVSHDIPKIFNLADRVTILNGGKMDVFSSPEEIQWSEEPHIQEFVKTTMGDIYQSDLVEK
;
A
#
# COMPACT_ATOMS: atom_id res chain seq x y z
N MET A 1 16.34 -1.22 -14.74
CA MET A 1 15.56 -0.05 -14.27
C MET A 1 15.91 0.19 -12.81
N ASN A 2 16.06 1.45 -12.40
CA ASN A 2 16.30 1.74 -10.99
C ASN A 2 15.01 1.41 -10.18
N PRO A 3 15.13 0.77 -9.00
CA PRO A 3 13.97 0.51 -8.15
C PRO A 3 13.35 1.80 -7.65
N ALA A 4 12.01 1.82 -7.46
CA ALA A 4 11.31 2.93 -6.83
C ALA A 4 11.63 3.00 -5.33
N ILE A 5 11.73 1.83 -4.68
CA ILE A 5 12.10 1.71 -3.27
C ILE A 5 13.10 0.56 -3.12
N GLU A 6 14.10 0.73 -2.26
CA GLU A 6 15.10 -0.30 -1.99
C GLU A 6 15.42 -0.33 -0.48
N PHE A 7 15.34 -1.50 0.10
CA PHE A 7 15.78 -1.79 1.47
C PHE A 7 17.16 -2.44 1.41
N LYS A 8 18.11 -1.95 2.21
CA LYS A 8 19.49 -2.43 2.29
C LYS A 8 19.83 -2.80 3.73
N ASN A 9 19.84 -4.09 4.03
CA ASN A 9 20.19 -4.66 5.34
C ASN A 9 19.40 -3.99 6.50
N VAL A 10 18.10 -3.79 6.30
CA VAL A 10 17.23 -3.06 7.24
C VAL A 10 16.84 -3.97 8.40
N THR A 11 17.10 -3.49 9.60
CA THR A 11 16.63 -4.10 10.86
C THR A 11 15.70 -3.14 11.58
N LYS A 12 14.61 -3.71 12.10
CA LYS A 12 13.67 -3.00 12.99
C LYS A 12 13.18 -3.91 14.10
N ALA A 13 13.35 -3.46 15.35
CA ALA A 13 12.89 -4.17 16.53
C ALA A 13 12.13 -3.22 17.47
N PHE A 14 11.36 -3.79 18.36
CA PHE A 14 10.66 -3.08 19.43
C PHE A 14 10.93 -3.76 20.77
N VAL A 15 11.14 -2.95 21.80
CA VAL A 15 11.22 -3.44 23.16
C VAL A 15 9.81 -3.53 23.75
N LYS A 16 9.40 -4.72 24.16
CA LYS A 16 8.13 -4.95 24.84
C LYS A 16 8.14 -4.42 26.26
N LYS A 17 6.98 -4.34 26.88
CA LYS A 17 6.84 -3.85 28.29
C LYS A 17 7.57 -4.71 29.33
N ASP A 18 7.73 -5.99 29.03
CA ASP A 18 8.46 -6.98 29.83
C ASP A 18 9.99 -6.95 29.63
N GLY A 19 10.47 -6.09 28.72
CA GLY A 19 11.89 -5.95 28.40
C GLY A 19 12.33 -6.84 27.24
N ASP A 20 11.52 -7.75 26.76
CA ASP A 20 11.82 -8.59 25.61
C ASP A 20 11.93 -7.77 24.32
N VAL A 21 12.85 -8.17 23.43
CA VAL A 21 13.04 -7.55 22.12
C VAL A 21 12.31 -8.37 21.06
N GLN A 22 11.35 -7.74 20.39
CA GLN A 22 10.69 -8.32 19.23
C GLN A 22 11.26 -7.74 17.95
N THR A 23 12.03 -8.54 17.22
CA THR A 23 12.52 -8.16 15.89
C THR A 23 11.40 -8.31 14.87
N ILE A 24 11.11 -7.24 14.13
CA ILE A 24 10.05 -7.16 13.13
C ILE A 24 10.64 -7.30 11.72
N LEU A 25 11.79 -6.71 11.47
CA LEU A 25 12.59 -6.89 10.25
C LEU A 25 14.01 -7.24 10.70
N ASP A 26 14.55 -8.33 10.16
CA ASP A 26 15.87 -8.84 10.51
C ASP A 26 16.79 -8.84 9.28
N ASN A 27 17.63 -7.78 9.19
CA ASN A 27 18.61 -7.62 8.11
C ASN A 27 17.99 -7.77 6.69
N VAL A 28 16.84 -7.17 6.49
CA VAL A 28 16.02 -7.34 5.28
C VAL A 28 16.59 -6.51 4.12
N SER A 29 16.75 -7.16 2.95
CA SER A 29 17.14 -6.49 1.70
C SER A 29 16.19 -6.90 0.58
N PHE A 30 15.50 -5.95 -0.03
CA PHE A 30 14.63 -6.16 -1.19
C PHE A 30 14.41 -4.86 -1.95
N SER A 31 13.85 -4.97 -3.16
CA SER A 31 13.53 -3.81 -3.99
C SER A 31 12.13 -3.88 -4.57
N ILE A 32 11.52 -2.71 -4.74
CA ILE A 32 10.23 -2.50 -5.37
C ILE A 32 10.48 -1.85 -6.73
N PRO A 33 10.14 -2.51 -7.85
CA PRO A 33 10.36 -1.97 -9.19
C PRO A 33 9.48 -0.75 -9.45
N ALA A 34 10.01 0.22 -10.18
CA ALA A 34 9.25 1.40 -10.59
C ALA A 34 8.13 1.04 -11.59
N GLY A 35 6.96 1.68 -11.45
CA GLY A 35 5.80 1.50 -12.33
C GLY A 35 5.12 0.14 -12.24
N LYS A 36 5.44 -0.66 -11.20
CA LYS A 36 4.91 -1.99 -10.98
C LYS A 36 4.13 -2.08 -9.68
N THR A 37 3.26 -3.08 -9.59
CA THR A 37 2.54 -3.40 -8.35
C THR A 37 3.29 -4.50 -7.58
N THR A 38 3.75 -4.15 -6.38
CA THR A 38 4.35 -5.11 -5.44
C THR A 38 3.40 -5.34 -4.27
N VAL A 39 3.04 -6.60 -4.04
CA VAL A 39 2.26 -7.00 -2.87
C VAL A 39 3.20 -7.49 -1.77
N ILE A 40 3.06 -6.95 -0.57
CA ILE A 40 3.72 -7.43 0.64
C ILE A 40 2.69 -8.23 1.43
N ALA A 41 2.81 -9.54 1.36
CA ALA A 41 1.96 -10.50 2.03
C ALA A 41 2.57 -10.99 3.34
N GLY A 42 1.77 -11.58 4.20
CA GLY A 42 2.22 -12.17 5.48
C GLY A 42 1.11 -12.21 6.51
N GLY A 43 1.29 -13.01 7.54
CA GLY A 43 0.34 -13.13 8.64
C GLY A 43 0.09 -11.81 9.39
N SER A 44 -0.98 -11.78 10.19
CA SER A 44 -1.24 -10.63 11.07
C SER A 44 -0.09 -10.45 12.07
N GLY A 45 0.29 -9.20 12.33
CA GLY A 45 1.36 -8.88 13.29
C GLY A 45 2.79 -9.10 12.77
N GLN A 46 3.01 -9.60 11.56
CA GLN A 46 4.36 -9.86 11.00
C GLN A 46 5.16 -8.59 10.66
N GLY A 47 4.56 -7.40 10.70
CA GLY A 47 5.31 -6.15 10.45
C GLY A 47 5.04 -5.48 9.12
N LYS A 48 4.03 -5.92 8.35
CA LYS A 48 3.66 -5.33 7.05
C LYS A 48 3.43 -3.82 7.14
N SER A 49 2.56 -3.36 8.04
CA SER A 49 2.33 -1.91 8.25
C SER A 49 3.55 -1.19 8.81
N VAL A 50 4.45 -1.88 9.53
CA VAL A 50 5.74 -1.31 9.96
C VAL A 50 6.61 -1.00 8.74
N THR A 51 6.65 -1.89 7.75
CA THR A 51 7.37 -1.68 6.49
C THR A 51 6.87 -0.41 5.78
N LEU A 52 5.54 -0.21 5.67
CA LEU A 52 4.99 1.03 5.10
C LEU A 52 5.36 2.27 5.92
N LYS A 53 5.33 2.19 7.25
CA LYS A 53 5.70 3.31 8.12
C LYS A 53 7.18 3.67 8.00
N LEU A 54 8.04 2.70 7.77
CA LEU A 54 9.47 2.93 7.49
C LEU A 54 9.67 3.62 6.15
N ILE A 55 8.97 3.20 5.09
CA ILE A 55 8.99 3.85 3.75
C ILE A 55 8.56 5.31 3.85
N LEU A 56 7.50 5.61 4.62
CA LEU A 56 6.96 6.96 4.81
C LEU A 56 7.81 7.85 5.75
N GLY A 57 8.89 7.30 6.33
CA GLY A 57 9.66 8.00 7.36
C GLY A 57 8.85 8.33 8.61
N LEU A 58 7.77 7.58 8.89
CA LEU A 58 7.00 7.65 10.13
C LEU A 58 7.68 6.90 11.28
N MET A 59 8.57 5.97 10.93
CA MET A 59 9.43 5.24 11.84
C MET A 59 10.87 5.28 11.34
N ARG A 60 11.82 5.05 12.26
CA ARG A 60 13.23 4.89 11.93
C ARG A 60 13.60 3.42 11.95
N VAL A 61 14.51 3.06 11.07
CA VAL A 61 15.21 1.79 11.13
C VAL A 61 16.18 1.79 12.33
N ASP A 62 16.52 0.64 12.85
CA ASP A 62 17.53 0.50 13.89
C ASP A 62 18.92 0.31 13.22
N SER A 63 18.96 -0.35 12.05
CA SER A 63 20.14 -0.41 11.18
C SER A 63 19.74 -0.55 9.71
N GLY A 64 20.70 -0.41 8.80
CA GLY A 64 20.48 -0.48 7.37
C GLY A 64 20.02 0.85 6.76
N ARG A 65 19.56 0.80 5.50
CA ARG A 65 19.15 1.99 4.73
C ARG A 65 17.91 1.70 3.90
N ILE A 66 17.10 2.75 3.70
CA ILE A 66 15.97 2.75 2.77
C ILE A 66 16.22 3.83 1.74
N MET A 67 16.18 3.42 0.47
CA MET A 67 16.29 4.32 -0.68
C MET A 67 14.92 4.50 -1.31
N VAL A 68 14.55 5.73 -1.65
CA VAL A 68 13.33 6.04 -2.42
C VAL A 68 13.76 6.85 -3.64
N GLN A 69 13.45 6.34 -4.83
CA GLN A 69 13.88 6.93 -6.10
C GLN A 69 15.38 7.30 -6.12
N GLY A 70 16.23 6.42 -5.58
CA GLY A 70 17.68 6.58 -5.50
C GLY A 70 18.18 7.50 -4.37
N ASN A 71 17.31 8.12 -3.58
CA ASN A 71 17.67 8.96 -2.45
C ASN A 71 17.60 8.21 -1.13
N ASP A 72 18.62 8.32 -0.29
CA ASP A 72 18.60 7.75 1.06
C ASP A 72 17.63 8.54 1.94
N VAL A 73 16.59 7.87 2.43
CA VAL A 73 15.54 8.48 3.27
C VAL A 73 15.63 8.05 4.73
N THR A 74 16.60 7.25 5.09
CA THR A 74 16.73 6.57 6.40
C THR A 74 16.74 7.53 7.58
N GLY A 75 17.35 8.70 7.46
CA GLY A 75 17.47 9.68 8.53
C GLY A 75 16.82 11.03 8.24
N VAL A 76 16.05 11.13 7.17
CA VAL A 76 15.48 12.40 6.68
C VAL A 76 14.53 13.00 7.71
N ARG A 77 14.63 14.33 7.92
CA ARG A 77 13.83 15.11 8.87
C ARG A 77 13.41 16.46 8.28
N GLY A 78 12.48 17.13 8.96
CA GLY A 78 12.05 18.47 8.62
C GLY A 78 11.60 18.59 7.16
N LYS A 79 12.05 19.61 6.46
CA LYS A 79 11.67 19.89 5.06
C LYS A 79 11.98 18.73 4.10
N GLY A 80 13.06 17.97 4.34
CA GLY A 80 13.39 16.80 3.54
C GLY A 80 12.33 15.70 3.67
N LEU A 81 11.81 15.48 4.89
CA LEU A 81 10.74 14.52 5.13
C LEU A 81 9.41 14.99 4.50
N GLU A 82 9.13 16.27 4.55
CA GLU A 82 7.95 16.83 3.86
C GLU A 82 8.03 16.62 2.35
N SER A 83 9.18 16.92 1.75
CA SER A 83 9.43 16.70 0.31
C SER A 83 9.34 15.21 -0.05
N LEU A 84 9.88 14.32 0.79
CA LEU A 84 9.74 12.88 0.59
C LEU A 84 8.26 12.47 0.56
N ARG A 85 7.46 12.95 1.52
CA ARG A 85 6.05 12.59 1.64
C ARG A 85 5.18 13.08 0.48
N THR A 86 5.57 14.10 -0.25
CA THR A 86 4.83 14.53 -1.44
C THR A 86 4.95 13.54 -2.61
N GLN A 87 5.92 12.63 -2.57
CA GLN A 87 6.07 11.58 -3.58
C GLN A 87 5.09 10.42 -3.39
N PHE A 88 4.46 10.34 -2.20
CA PHE A 88 3.57 9.25 -1.84
C PHE A 88 2.11 9.69 -1.79
N GLY A 89 1.24 8.85 -2.35
CA GLY A 89 -0.16 8.76 -1.97
C GLY A 89 -0.36 7.58 -1.02
N VAL A 90 -1.23 7.72 -0.05
CA VAL A 90 -1.46 6.65 0.94
C VAL A 90 -2.96 6.41 1.09
N LEU A 91 -3.36 5.15 0.95
CA LEU A 91 -4.67 4.68 1.33
C LEU A 91 -4.55 3.75 2.53
N PHE A 92 -4.97 4.22 3.68
CA PHE A 92 -4.98 3.46 4.92
C PHE A 92 -6.17 2.51 5.02
N GLN A 93 -6.10 1.52 5.88
CA GLN A 93 -7.13 0.52 6.13
C GLN A 93 -8.53 1.15 6.36
N GLY A 94 -8.64 2.18 7.18
CA GLY A 94 -9.88 2.93 7.46
C GLY A 94 -10.14 4.10 6.51
N SER A 95 -9.45 4.18 5.34
CA SER A 95 -9.47 5.33 4.41
C SER A 95 -8.98 6.66 5.04
N ALA A 96 -8.92 6.76 6.35
CA ALA A 96 -8.48 7.93 7.14
C ALA A 96 -9.12 9.24 6.66
N LEU A 97 -10.41 9.20 6.32
CA LEU A 97 -11.18 10.40 5.98
C LEU A 97 -11.43 11.22 7.24
N PHE A 98 -11.50 12.52 7.08
CA PHE A 98 -11.93 13.42 8.15
C PHE A 98 -13.47 13.42 8.21
N ASP A 99 -14.02 12.89 9.29
CA ASP A 99 -15.48 12.76 9.48
C ASP A 99 -16.20 14.10 9.52
N SER A 100 -15.51 15.17 9.90
CA SER A 100 -16.03 16.53 9.93
C SER A 100 -16.01 17.26 8.59
N LEU A 101 -15.41 16.66 7.57
CA LEU A 101 -15.30 17.22 6.22
C LEU A 101 -16.18 16.44 5.25
N THR A 102 -16.78 17.15 4.29
CA THR A 102 -17.49 16.52 3.18
C THR A 102 -16.54 15.71 2.28
N VAL A 103 -17.09 14.93 1.35
CA VAL A 103 -16.34 14.24 0.30
C VAL A 103 -15.48 15.22 -0.48
N PHE A 104 -16.09 16.33 -0.94
CA PHE A 104 -15.37 17.38 -1.66
C PHE A 104 -14.20 17.92 -0.84
N GLU A 105 -14.43 18.28 0.41
CA GLU A 105 -13.40 18.86 1.29
C GLU A 105 -12.28 17.88 1.59
N ASN A 106 -12.60 16.59 1.83
CA ASN A 106 -11.60 15.55 2.00
C ASN A 106 -10.67 15.44 0.78
N VAL A 107 -11.23 15.47 -0.44
CA VAL A 107 -10.45 15.36 -1.68
C VAL A 107 -9.71 16.67 -1.99
N ALA A 108 -10.28 17.83 -1.66
CA ALA A 108 -9.66 19.14 -1.86
C ALA A 108 -8.46 19.40 -0.92
N LEU A 109 -8.44 18.78 0.26
CA LEU A 109 -7.49 19.07 1.33
C LEU A 109 -6.01 19.05 0.88
N PRO A 110 -5.50 18.02 0.17
CA PRO A 110 -4.11 18.02 -0.27
C PRO A 110 -3.78 19.18 -1.22
N LEU A 111 -4.73 19.61 -2.05
CA LEU A 111 -4.52 20.72 -2.96
C LEU A 111 -4.43 22.05 -2.22
N ARG A 112 -5.31 22.29 -1.25
CA ARG A 112 -5.29 23.49 -0.40
C ARG A 112 -4.01 23.60 0.41
N GLU A 113 -3.54 22.49 0.99
CA GLU A 113 -2.36 22.45 1.86
C GLU A 113 -1.04 22.49 1.11
N ARG A 114 -0.97 21.97 -0.13
CA ARG A 114 0.30 21.71 -0.81
C ARG A 114 0.47 22.44 -2.15
N THR A 115 -0.53 23.18 -2.62
CA THR A 115 -0.45 23.90 -3.89
C THR A 115 -0.80 25.38 -3.71
N LYS A 116 -0.53 26.17 -4.75
CA LYS A 116 -0.92 27.58 -4.82
C LYS A 116 -2.16 27.81 -5.69
N LYS A 117 -2.93 26.76 -5.95
CA LYS A 117 -4.15 26.82 -6.76
C LYS A 117 -5.23 27.64 -6.04
N ASN A 118 -5.98 28.41 -6.82
CA ASN A 118 -7.16 29.09 -6.30
C ASN A 118 -8.34 28.11 -6.16
N GLU A 119 -9.38 28.51 -5.43
CA GLU A 119 -10.54 27.65 -5.15
C GLU A 119 -11.29 27.21 -6.41
N ALA A 120 -11.31 28.00 -7.49
CA ALA A 120 -11.95 27.61 -8.75
C ALA A 120 -11.18 26.47 -9.44
N GLU A 121 -9.85 26.55 -9.44
CA GLU A 121 -8.98 25.47 -9.97
C GLU A 121 -9.08 24.21 -9.13
N ILE A 122 -9.10 24.35 -7.79
CA ILE A 122 -9.29 23.24 -6.86
C ILE A 122 -10.64 22.57 -7.11
N ARG A 123 -11.73 23.35 -7.19
CA ARG A 123 -13.07 22.83 -7.45
C ARG A 123 -13.12 22.05 -8.76
N ALA A 124 -12.58 22.59 -9.84
CA ALA A 124 -12.57 21.91 -11.14
C ALA A 124 -11.80 20.57 -11.08
N GLN A 125 -10.64 20.56 -10.44
CA GLN A 125 -9.82 19.34 -10.30
C GLN A 125 -10.50 18.30 -9.41
N VAL A 126 -11.08 18.71 -8.29
CA VAL A 126 -11.77 17.80 -7.37
C VAL A 126 -12.99 17.18 -8.02
N LEU A 127 -13.85 17.97 -8.69
CA LEU A 127 -15.03 17.44 -9.38
C LEU A 127 -14.63 16.45 -10.48
N SER A 128 -13.62 16.78 -11.28
CA SER A 128 -13.07 15.84 -12.28
C SER A 128 -12.58 14.53 -11.66
N SER A 129 -11.90 14.63 -10.52
CA SER A 129 -11.42 13.44 -9.79
C SER A 129 -12.58 12.64 -9.21
N LEU A 130 -13.59 13.29 -8.63
CA LEU A 130 -14.77 12.59 -8.10
C LEU A 130 -15.51 11.83 -9.19
N SER A 131 -15.68 12.42 -10.38
CA SER A 131 -16.27 11.74 -11.53
C SER A 131 -15.43 10.52 -11.96
N GLN A 132 -14.11 10.66 -12.03
CA GLN A 132 -13.20 9.55 -12.39
C GLN A 132 -13.30 8.36 -11.42
N PHE A 133 -13.54 8.63 -10.13
CA PHE A 133 -13.72 7.60 -9.10
C PHE A 133 -15.19 7.21 -8.85
N GLU A 134 -16.11 7.59 -9.76
CA GLU A 134 -17.53 7.24 -9.72
C GLU A 134 -18.22 7.73 -8.43
N LEU A 135 -17.95 8.98 -8.07
CA LEU A 135 -18.48 9.66 -6.87
C LEU A 135 -19.32 10.89 -7.21
N ASP A 136 -19.80 11.00 -8.47
CA ASP A 136 -20.69 12.10 -8.89
C ASP A 136 -21.95 12.16 -8.03
N GLY A 137 -22.33 13.38 -7.62
CA GLY A 137 -23.50 13.62 -6.78
C GLY A 137 -23.32 13.28 -5.30
N HIS A 138 -22.08 12.98 -4.88
CA HIS A 138 -21.75 12.69 -3.49
C HIS A 138 -20.84 13.74 -2.83
N GLU A 139 -20.58 14.86 -3.50
CA GLU A 139 -19.63 15.90 -3.12
C GLU A 139 -19.89 16.46 -1.71
N GLU A 140 -21.16 16.69 -1.40
CA GLU A 140 -21.61 17.32 -0.17
C GLU A 140 -21.90 16.32 0.98
N LYS A 141 -21.76 15.01 0.70
CA LYS A 141 -21.94 13.98 1.71
C LYS A 141 -20.74 13.91 2.67
N TYR A 142 -21.02 13.50 3.89
CA TYR A 142 -20.00 13.20 4.89
C TYR A 142 -19.60 11.70 4.84
N PRO A 143 -18.39 11.31 5.29
CA PRO A 143 -17.94 9.92 5.29
C PRO A 143 -18.94 8.94 5.89
N ALA A 144 -19.62 9.30 6.98
CA ALA A 144 -20.62 8.47 7.65
C ALA A 144 -21.86 8.15 6.77
N GLN A 145 -22.08 8.88 5.69
CA GLN A 145 -23.20 8.70 4.75
C GLN A 145 -22.83 7.83 3.55
N LEU A 146 -21.58 7.30 3.52
CA LEU A 146 -21.04 6.54 2.41
C LEU A 146 -20.91 5.05 2.78
N SER A 147 -21.07 4.17 1.78
CA SER A 147 -20.67 2.77 1.94
C SER A 147 -19.15 2.65 2.12
N GLY A 148 -18.69 1.52 2.67
CA GLY A 148 -17.25 1.26 2.84
C GLY A 148 -16.47 1.36 1.52
N GLY A 149 -17.02 0.83 0.42
CA GLY A 149 -16.41 0.95 -0.91
C GLY A 149 -16.32 2.40 -1.39
N MET A 150 -17.37 3.20 -1.18
CA MET A 150 -17.34 4.63 -1.52
C MET A 150 -16.29 5.39 -0.68
N GLN A 151 -16.15 5.08 0.60
CA GLN A 151 -15.10 5.67 1.43
C GLN A 151 -13.70 5.34 0.90
N LYS A 152 -13.46 4.12 0.39
CA LYS A 152 -12.20 3.73 -0.25
C LYS A 152 -11.96 4.53 -1.53
N ARG A 153 -12.99 4.74 -2.36
CA ARG A 153 -12.94 5.57 -3.57
C ARG A 153 -12.58 7.03 -3.23
N VAL A 154 -13.20 7.62 -2.22
CA VAL A 154 -12.87 8.97 -1.74
C VAL A 154 -11.42 9.04 -1.23
N GLY A 155 -11.00 8.06 -0.43
CA GLY A 155 -9.61 7.97 0.04
C GLY A 155 -8.60 7.88 -1.09
N LEU A 156 -8.89 7.11 -2.13
CA LEU A 156 -8.06 7.00 -3.33
C LEU A 156 -8.04 8.31 -4.12
N ALA A 157 -9.23 8.92 -4.37
CA ALA A 157 -9.36 10.21 -5.02
C ALA A 157 -8.51 11.28 -4.32
N ARG A 158 -8.58 11.34 -2.98
CA ARG A 158 -7.75 12.24 -2.17
C ARG A 158 -6.26 11.97 -2.32
N ALA A 159 -5.84 10.70 -2.25
CA ALA A 159 -4.44 10.32 -2.33
C ALA A 159 -3.83 10.65 -3.70
N MET A 160 -4.63 10.63 -4.76
CA MET A 160 -4.20 10.90 -6.14
C MET A 160 -4.12 12.39 -6.50
N GLN A 161 -4.62 13.33 -5.65
CA GLN A 161 -4.69 14.75 -5.99
C GLN A 161 -3.34 15.38 -6.34
N LEU A 162 -2.28 14.95 -5.70
CA LEU A 162 -0.93 15.45 -5.94
C LEU A 162 -0.15 14.63 -7.00
N LYS A 163 -0.80 13.70 -7.68
CA LYS A 163 -0.20 12.80 -8.69
C LYS A 163 1.07 12.13 -8.17
N PRO A 164 0.97 11.34 -7.09
CA PRO A 164 2.13 10.74 -6.44
C PRO A 164 2.85 9.76 -7.38
N ALA A 165 4.17 9.68 -7.28
CA ALA A 165 4.95 8.69 -8.00
C ALA A 165 4.81 7.26 -7.42
N ILE A 166 4.44 7.17 -6.14
CA ILE A 166 4.31 5.91 -5.40
C ILE A 166 3.02 5.92 -4.60
N MET A 167 2.20 4.89 -4.77
CA MET A 167 0.99 4.66 -3.98
C MET A 167 1.21 3.53 -2.97
N LEU A 168 0.90 3.79 -1.72
CA LEU A 168 0.97 2.82 -0.64
C LEU A 168 -0.45 2.50 -0.16
N PHE A 169 -0.77 1.21 -0.10
CA PHE A 169 -2.06 0.70 0.32
C PHE A 169 -1.87 -0.19 1.56
N ASP A 170 -2.45 0.21 2.68
CA ASP A 170 -2.39 -0.57 3.92
C ASP A 170 -3.74 -1.25 4.15
N GLU A 171 -3.82 -2.55 3.87
CA GLU A 171 -5.00 -3.40 4.04
C GLU A 171 -6.28 -2.76 3.40
N PRO A 172 -6.26 -2.45 2.11
CA PRO A 172 -7.24 -1.55 1.51
C PRO A 172 -8.66 -2.13 1.42
N THR A 173 -8.83 -3.45 1.44
CA THR A 173 -10.13 -4.13 1.31
C THR A 173 -10.66 -4.67 2.63
N THR A 174 -9.92 -4.51 3.72
CA THR A 174 -10.37 -4.95 5.05
C THR A 174 -11.71 -4.30 5.42
N GLY A 175 -12.65 -5.14 5.83
CA GLY A 175 -14.01 -4.72 6.21
C GLY A 175 -14.99 -4.60 5.05
N LEU A 176 -14.59 -4.93 3.83
CA LEU A 176 -15.46 -5.04 2.67
C LEU A 176 -15.88 -6.51 2.44
N ASP A 177 -17.06 -6.69 1.87
CA ASP A 177 -17.47 -8.00 1.38
C ASP A 177 -16.64 -8.44 0.14
N PRO A 178 -16.67 -9.72 -0.24
CA PRO A 178 -15.84 -10.24 -1.32
C PRO A 178 -16.08 -9.57 -2.69
N VAL A 179 -17.33 -9.17 -2.98
CA VAL A 179 -17.68 -8.52 -4.27
C VAL A 179 -17.11 -7.12 -4.33
N MET A 180 -17.34 -6.33 -3.27
CA MET A 180 -16.79 -4.98 -3.14
C MET A 180 -15.26 -4.99 -3.13
N SER A 181 -14.63 -6.00 -2.53
CA SER A 181 -13.17 -6.15 -2.54
C SER A 181 -12.64 -6.29 -3.96
N LEU A 182 -13.29 -7.10 -4.81
CA LEU A 182 -12.90 -7.26 -6.22
C LEU A 182 -13.08 -5.95 -7.00
N GLU A 183 -14.17 -5.23 -6.79
CA GLU A 183 -14.39 -3.93 -7.44
C GLU A 183 -13.28 -2.92 -7.08
N ILE A 184 -12.88 -2.87 -5.80
CA ILE A 184 -11.80 -2.01 -5.33
C ILE A 184 -10.46 -2.44 -5.93
N TYR A 185 -10.19 -3.73 -6.06
CA TYR A 185 -8.98 -4.22 -6.74
C TYR A 185 -8.97 -3.84 -8.22
N HIS A 186 -10.07 -3.99 -8.93
CA HIS A 186 -10.18 -3.54 -10.32
C HIS A 186 -9.97 -2.02 -10.46
N LEU A 187 -10.50 -1.24 -9.50
CA LEU A 187 -10.28 0.21 -9.45
C LEU A 187 -8.78 0.52 -9.30
N PHE A 188 -8.05 -0.16 -8.41
CA PHE A 188 -6.62 0.05 -8.23
C PHE A 188 -5.82 -0.30 -9.49
N ALA A 189 -6.12 -1.45 -10.12
CA ALA A 189 -5.46 -1.86 -11.36
C ALA A 189 -5.67 -0.84 -12.48
N ARG A 190 -6.92 -0.39 -12.69
CA ARG A 190 -7.27 0.63 -13.69
C ARG A 190 -6.55 1.95 -13.41
N THR A 191 -6.57 2.40 -12.15
CA THR A 191 -5.91 3.64 -11.74
C THR A 191 -4.39 3.56 -11.94
N GLN A 192 -3.78 2.43 -11.57
CA GLN A 192 -2.34 2.22 -11.76
C GLN A 192 -1.97 2.20 -13.26
N ALA A 193 -2.75 1.51 -14.09
CA ALA A 193 -2.53 1.46 -15.54
C ALA A 193 -2.67 2.85 -16.20
N GLU A 194 -3.61 3.68 -15.73
CA GLU A 194 -3.85 5.02 -16.26
C GLU A 194 -2.77 6.02 -15.84
N PHE A 195 -2.35 6.01 -14.56
CA PHE A 195 -1.43 7.01 -14.02
C PHE A 195 0.03 6.57 -13.97
N GLY A 196 0.32 5.28 -14.10
CA GLY A 196 1.67 4.74 -14.15
C GLY A 196 2.49 4.82 -12.86
N PHE A 197 1.86 5.03 -11.70
CA PHE A 197 2.55 5.08 -10.42
C PHE A 197 3.07 3.69 -10.00
N THR A 198 4.06 3.67 -9.13
CA THR A 198 4.49 2.44 -8.44
C THR A 198 3.50 2.13 -7.32
N SER A 199 3.01 0.90 -7.25
CA SER A 199 2.05 0.45 -6.24
C SER A 199 2.71 -0.49 -5.23
N VAL A 200 2.49 -0.24 -3.93
CA VAL A 200 2.87 -1.13 -2.84
C VAL A 200 1.64 -1.43 -2.02
N ILE A 201 1.20 -2.68 -2.03
CA ILE A 201 -0.01 -3.10 -1.34
C ILE A 201 0.36 -4.06 -0.22
N VAL A 202 0.05 -3.70 1.00
CA VAL A 202 0.10 -4.61 2.15
C VAL A 202 -1.25 -5.24 2.31
N SER A 203 -1.32 -6.57 2.30
CA SER A 203 -2.58 -7.28 2.46
C SER A 203 -2.39 -8.67 3.07
N HIS A 204 -3.45 -9.15 3.69
CA HIS A 204 -3.64 -10.56 4.08
C HIS A 204 -4.76 -11.24 3.27
N ASP A 205 -5.41 -10.53 2.33
CA ASP A 205 -6.47 -11.04 1.46
C ASP A 205 -5.89 -11.86 0.30
N ILE A 206 -5.30 -12.98 0.64
CA ILE A 206 -4.64 -13.91 -0.28
C ILE A 206 -5.62 -15.06 -0.60
N PRO A 207 -5.69 -15.57 -1.83
CA PRO A 207 -4.85 -15.22 -3.01
C PRO A 207 -5.38 -14.06 -3.86
N LYS A 208 -6.55 -13.49 -3.56
CA LYS A 208 -7.22 -12.50 -4.43
C LYS A 208 -6.35 -11.33 -4.83
N ILE A 209 -5.57 -10.78 -3.87
CA ILE A 209 -4.70 -9.64 -4.11
C ILE A 209 -3.57 -9.96 -5.11
N PHE A 210 -3.22 -11.23 -5.28
CA PHE A 210 -2.16 -11.64 -6.20
C PHE A 210 -2.51 -11.38 -7.66
N ASN A 211 -3.80 -11.31 -8.01
CA ASN A 211 -4.23 -10.94 -9.37
C ASN A 211 -3.81 -9.53 -9.79
N LEU A 212 -3.43 -8.67 -8.82
CA LEU A 212 -2.91 -7.33 -9.08
C LEU A 212 -1.39 -7.26 -9.09
N ALA A 213 -0.71 -8.31 -8.63
CA ALA A 213 0.71 -8.25 -8.33
C ALA A 213 1.57 -8.53 -9.57
N ASP A 214 2.46 -7.61 -9.93
CA ASP A 214 3.61 -7.93 -10.79
C ASP A 214 4.71 -8.63 -9.99
N ARG A 215 4.77 -8.38 -8.67
CA ARG A 215 5.74 -8.99 -7.75
C ARG A 215 5.09 -9.22 -6.39
N VAL A 216 5.48 -10.32 -5.75
CA VAL A 216 5.04 -10.63 -4.38
C VAL A 216 6.24 -10.73 -3.46
N THR A 217 6.05 -10.28 -2.24
CA THR A 217 7.03 -10.37 -1.17
C THR A 217 6.32 -10.92 0.06
N ILE A 218 6.83 -12.00 0.63
CA ILE A 218 6.26 -12.62 1.84
C ILE A 218 7.11 -12.23 3.04
N LEU A 219 6.49 -11.57 4.01
CA LEU A 219 7.11 -11.23 5.29
C LEU A 219 6.72 -12.27 6.33
N ASN A 220 7.69 -13.02 6.81
CA ASN A 220 7.51 -14.03 7.85
C ASN A 220 8.72 -14.08 8.79
N GLY A 221 8.48 -14.08 10.10
CA GLY A 221 9.54 -14.18 11.12
C GLY A 221 10.64 -13.12 11.00
N GLY A 222 10.30 -11.93 10.50
CA GLY A 222 11.25 -10.83 10.29
C GLY A 222 12.07 -10.94 8.99
N LYS A 223 11.90 -11.98 8.21
CA LYS A 223 12.55 -12.19 6.92
C LYS A 223 11.60 -11.86 5.77
N MET A 224 12.18 -11.56 4.62
CA MET A 224 11.45 -11.12 3.43
C MET A 224 11.83 -12.00 2.24
N ASP A 225 10.91 -12.84 1.80
CA ASP A 225 11.07 -13.67 0.61
C ASP A 225 10.46 -12.95 -0.59
N VAL A 226 11.20 -12.82 -1.68
CA VAL A 226 10.82 -12.03 -2.86
C VAL A 226 10.59 -12.95 -4.04
N PHE A 227 9.43 -12.83 -4.68
CA PHE A 227 9.02 -13.59 -5.84
C PHE A 227 8.77 -12.64 -7.02
N SER A 228 9.23 -13.00 -8.21
CA SER A 228 9.07 -12.18 -9.42
C SER A 228 7.64 -12.20 -9.95
N SER A 229 6.86 -13.21 -9.54
CA SER A 229 5.43 -13.30 -9.83
C SER A 229 4.71 -14.10 -8.74
N PRO A 230 3.37 -14.01 -8.64
CA PRO A 230 2.58 -14.84 -7.72
C PRO A 230 2.73 -16.35 -7.95
N GLU A 231 2.94 -16.77 -9.21
CA GLU A 231 3.06 -18.18 -9.59
C GLU A 231 4.33 -18.81 -8.99
N GLU A 232 5.43 -18.06 -8.88
CA GLU A 232 6.68 -18.56 -8.29
C GLU A 232 6.52 -19.03 -6.84
N ILE A 233 5.54 -18.47 -6.10
CA ILE A 233 5.29 -18.85 -4.71
C ILE A 233 4.87 -20.32 -4.60
N GLN A 234 4.09 -20.81 -5.57
CA GLN A 234 3.59 -22.19 -5.58
C GLN A 234 4.71 -23.22 -5.82
N TRP A 235 5.77 -22.78 -6.50
CA TRP A 235 6.91 -23.62 -6.83
C TRP A 235 8.05 -23.55 -5.81
N SER A 236 7.89 -22.75 -4.74
CA SER A 236 8.92 -22.62 -3.72
C SER A 236 9.05 -23.90 -2.91
N GLU A 237 10.28 -24.41 -2.79
CA GLU A 237 10.61 -25.59 -1.97
C GLU A 237 10.87 -25.22 -0.49
N GLU A 238 10.87 -23.92 -0.17
CA GLU A 238 11.11 -23.42 1.19
C GLU A 238 9.97 -23.83 2.14
N PRO A 239 10.24 -24.57 3.22
CA PRO A 239 9.18 -25.13 4.09
C PRO A 239 8.23 -24.07 4.66
N HIS A 240 8.73 -22.89 5.04
CA HIS A 240 7.91 -21.81 5.60
C HIS A 240 7.03 -21.15 4.54
N ILE A 241 7.43 -21.17 3.26
CA ILE A 241 6.60 -20.70 2.14
C ILE A 241 5.53 -21.73 1.81
N GLN A 242 5.87 -23.01 1.82
CA GLN A 242 4.88 -24.10 1.65
C GLN A 242 3.82 -24.07 2.75
N GLU A 243 4.21 -23.85 4.01
CA GLU A 243 3.26 -23.68 5.11
C GLU A 243 2.38 -22.42 4.92
N PHE A 244 2.96 -21.31 4.45
CA PHE A 244 2.21 -20.11 4.11
C PHE A 244 1.19 -20.38 2.99
N VAL A 245 1.57 -21.02 1.91
CA VAL A 245 0.68 -21.41 0.80
C VAL A 245 -0.44 -22.29 1.31
N LYS A 246 -0.13 -23.35 2.06
CA LYS A 246 -1.11 -24.29 2.61
C LYS A 246 -2.12 -23.61 3.53
N THR A 247 -1.65 -22.68 4.39
CA THR A 247 -2.51 -22.00 5.37
C THR A 247 -3.37 -20.90 4.75
N THR A 248 -2.90 -20.24 3.69
CA THR A 248 -3.56 -19.07 3.12
C THR A 248 -4.28 -19.34 1.80
N MET A 249 -3.80 -20.27 1.00
CA MET A 249 -4.35 -20.61 -0.30
C MET A 249 -5.19 -21.91 -0.27
N GLY A 250 -5.02 -22.72 0.78
CA GLY A 250 -5.71 -24.03 0.94
C GLY A 250 -5.28 -25.08 -0.08
N ASP A 251 -5.86 -26.29 0.02
CA ASP A 251 -5.54 -27.41 -0.86
C ASP A 251 -6.05 -27.24 -2.31
N ILE A 252 -6.84 -26.19 -2.58
CA ILE A 252 -7.46 -25.96 -3.89
C ILE A 252 -6.41 -25.73 -5.00
N TYR A 253 -5.24 -25.23 -4.67
CA TYR A 253 -4.15 -25.01 -5.65
C TYR A 253 -3.23 -26.23 -5.85
N GLN A 254 -3.33 -27.26 -5.01
CA GLN A 254 -2.51 -28.47 -5.16
C GLN A 254 -3.14 -29.53 -6.05
N SER A 255 -4.47 -29.53 -6.23
CA SER A 255 -5.18 -30.57 -6.96
C SER A 255 -5.12 -30.46 -8.48
N ASP A 256 -4.91 -29.28 -9.04
CA ASP A 256 -4.97 -29.08 -10.51
C ASP A 256 -3.61 -29.19 -11.22
N LEU A 257 -2.52 -29.47 -10.51
CA LEU A 257 -1.16 -29.50 -11.05
C LEU A 257 -0.50 -30.90 -11.05
N VAL A 258 -1.22 -31.94 -10.58
CA VAL A 258 -0.69 -33.33 -10.55
C VAL A 258 -1.07 -34.13 -11.80
N GLU A 259 -1.96 -33.60 -12.66
CA GLU A 259 -2.30 -34.25 -13.94
C GLU A 259 -1.95 -33.33 -15.13
N LYS A 260 -0.66 -33.24 -15.47
CA LYS A 260 -0.22 -33.01 -16.86
C LYS A 260 1.22 -33.48 -17.04
#